data_27acaa10e2eed8d58dd7f7f5f896f0ff
#
_entry.id   27acaa10e2eed8d58dd7f7f5f896f0ff
#
_cell.length_a   1.000
_cell.length_b   1.000
_cell.length_c   1.000
_cell.angle_alpha   90.00
_cell.angle_beta   90.00
_cell.angle_gamma   90.00
#
_symmetry.space_group_name_H-M   'P 1'
#
loop_
_entity.id
_entity.type
_entity.pdbx_description
1 polymer ?
#
loop_
_entity_poly.entity_id
_entity_poly.type
_entity_poly.pdbx_seq_one_letter_code
_entity_poly.pdbx_strand_id
1 'polypeptide(L)'
;MPLNIKKLINLYNNRDVNRPKLHINIAFNYSSKKELLNAFKLIKKKKLSINEKTINKTLYTKFFPDPDVLIRTGGHKRLSDFLLWQISYTEIFFVKKLWPDFNSKDLSNILGNFKVIKRNYGK
;
A
#
# COMPACT_ATOMS: atom_id res chain seq x y z
N MET A 1 2.68 3.80 -20.18
CA MET A 1 2.88 5.09 -19.48
C MET A 1 3.69 6.01 -20.38
N PRO A 2 3.27 7.24 -20.62
CA PRO A 2 3.98 8.22 -21.48
C PRO A 2 5.41 8.49 -20.96
N LEU A 3 6.33 8.76 -21.90
CA LEU A 3 7.76 8.92 -21.60
C LEU A 3 8.06 10.14 -20.69
N ASN A 4 7.29 11.21 -20.84
CA ASN A 4 7.38 12.40 -20.00
C ASN A 4 7.03 12.12 -18.53
N ILE A 5 5.99 11.30 -18.27
CA ILE A 5 5.61 10.89 -16.91
C ILE A 5 6.68 10.00 -16.29
N LYS A 6 7.28 9.07 -17.07
CA LYS A 6 8.41 8.26 -16.60
C LYS A 6 9.60 9.12 -16.16
N LYS A 7 9.95 10.13 -16.94
CA LYS A 7 11.05 11.06 -16.62
C LYS A 7 10.77 11.83 -15.32
N LEU A 8 9.55 12.33 -15.13
CA LEU A 8 9.15 13.02 -13.91
C LEU A 8 9.23 12.10 -12.69
N ILE A 9 8.69 10.89 -12.76
CA ILE A 9 8.75 9.91 -11.66
C ILE A 9 10.20 9.63 -11.28
N ASN A 10 11.09 9.38 -12.24
CA ASN A 10 12.50 9.12 -11.97
C ASN A 10 13.19 10.33 -11.33
N LEU A 11 12.86 11.55 -11.75
CA LEU A 11 13.38 12.79 -11.16
C LEU A 11 13.01 12.91 -9.68
N TYR A 12 11.76 12.59 -9.32
CA TYR A 12 11.29 12.68 -7.93
C TYR A 12 11.77 11.52 -7.07
N ASN A 13 11.83 10.30 -7.60
CA ASN A 13 12.33 9.13 -6.86
C ASN A 13 13.81 9.22 -6.48
N ASN A 14 14.61 9.95 -7.28
CA ASN A 14 16.05 10.09 -7.05
C ASN A 14 16.40 11.32 -6.20
N ARG A 15 15.41 12.04 -5.66
CA ARG A 15 15.68 13.13 -4.71
C ARG A 15 16.06 12.54 -3.36
N ASP A 16 17.32 12.73 -2.99
CA ASP A 16 17.83 12.39 -1.67
C ASP A 16 17.29 13.43 -0.66
N VAL A 17 16.32 13.01 0.15
CA VAL A 17 15.77 13.87 1.22
C VAL A 17 16.30 13.36 2.54
N ASN A 18 17.30 14.06 3.08
CA ASN A 18 17.82 13.78 4.41
C ASN A 18 16.71 13.92 5.48
N ARG A 19 16.36 12.79 6.14
CA ARG A 19 15.33 12.68 7.21
C ARG A 19 13.93 13.10 6.74
N PRO A 20 13.29 12.38 5.83
CA PRO A 20 11.93 12.70 5.39
C PRO A 20 10.95 12.58 6.55
N LYS A 21 10.10 13.60 6.72
CA LYS A 21 9.00 13.59 7.70
C LYS A 21 7.81 12.74 7.25
N LEU A 22 7.72 12.51 5.94
CA LEU A 22 6.62 11.77 5.32
C LEU A 22 7.14 11.04 4.08
N HIS A 23 6.79 9.75 3.95
CA HIS A 23 7.00 8.97 2.74
C HIS A 23 5.66 8.81 2.00
N ILE A 24 5.62 9.22 0.74
CA ILE A 24 4.44 9.05 -0.11
C ILE A 24 4.77 8.05 -1.21
N ASN A 25 4.02 6.95 -1.26
CA ASN A 25 4.10 5.95 -2.32
C ASN A 25 2.88 6.03 -3.23
N ILE A 26 3.09 6.26 -4.52
CA ILE A 26 2.02 6.30 -5.51
C ILE A 26 2.02 4.99 -6.28
N ALA A 27 0.99 4.18 -6.09
CA ALA A 27 0.78 2.93 -6.81
C ALA A 27 0.05 3.21 -8.15
N PHE A 28 0.81 3.35 -9.22
CA PHE A 28 0.27 3.56 -10.57
C PHE A 28 0.26 2.26 -11.37
N ASN A 29 -0.90 1.88 -11.94
CA ASN A 29 -1.08 0.61 -12.66
C ASN A 29 -0.63 -0.61 -11.85
N TYR A 30 -0.92 -0.59 -10.55
CA TYR A 30 -0.57 -1.62 -9.59
C TYR A 30 -1.58 -2.77 -9.62
N SER A 31 -1.12 -3.97 -9.35
CA SER A 31 -1.89 -5.18 -9.17
C SER A 31 -1.18 -6.08 -8.16
N SER A 32 -1.85 -6.42 -7.07
CA SER A 32 -1.30 -7.29 -6.01
C SER A 32 -0.98 -8.69 -6.54
N LYS A 33 -1.84 -9.24 -7.41
CA LYS A 33 -1.57 -10.54 -8.05
C LYS A 33 -0.31 -10.51 -8.88
N LYS A 34 -0.08 -9.44 -9.68
CA LYS A 34 1.16 -9.29 -10.46
C LYS A 34 2.38 -9.10 -9.56
N GLU A 35 2.25 -8.36 -8.47
CA GLU A 35 3.31 -8.20 -7.49
C GLU A 35 3.74 -9.55 -6.89
N LEU A 36 2.76 -10.34 -6.42
CA LEU A 36 3.02 -11.68 -5.87
C LEU A 36 3.66 -12.61 -6.90
N LEU A 37 3.17 -12.64 -8.14
CA LEU A 37 3.78 -13.42 -9.20
C LEU A 37 5.23 -13.01 -9.46
N ASN A 38 5.54 -11.73 -9.42
CA ASN A 38 6.90 -11.23 -9.54
C ASN A 38 7.77 -11.62 -8.34
N ALA A 39 7.22 -11.56 -7.13
CA ALA A 39 7.89 -12.01 -5.91
C ALA A 39 8.27 -13.50 -6.03
N PHE A 40 7.35 -14.37 -6.43
CA PHE A 40 7.62 -15.80 -6.64
C PHE A 40 8.69 -16.05 -7.72
N LYS A 41 8.65 -15.30 -8.82
CA LYS A 41 9.70 -15.41 -9.87
C LYS A 41 11.08 -15.03 -9.31
N LEU A 42 11.16 -13.98 -8.50
CA LEU A 42 12.41 -13.56 -7.86
C LEU A 42 12.93 -14.60 -6.85
N ILE A 43 12.04 -15.15 -6.03
CA ILE A 43 12.36 -16.20 -5.06
C ILE A 43 12.92 -17.42 -5.77
N LYS A 44 12.24 -17.89 -6.83
CA LYS A 44 12.70 -19.01 -7.67
C LYS A 44 14.05 -18.72 -8.31
N LYS A 45 14.22 -17.53 -8.92
CA LYS A 45 15.49 -17.13 -9.56
C LYS A 45 16.65 -17.10 -8.58
N LYS A 46 16.43 -16.64 -7.35
CA LYS A 46 17.44 -16.56 -6.29
C LYS A 46 17.59 -17.85 -5.48
N LYS A 47 16.83 -18.91 -5.81
CA LYS A 47 16.82 -20.20 -5.09
C LYS A 47 16.58 -20.04 -3.58
N LEU A 48 15.71 -19.10 -3.19
CA LEU A 48 15.36 -18.84 -1.79
C LEU A 48 14.22 -19.76 -1.35
N SER A 49 14.16 -20.05 -0.04
CA SER A 49 13.03 -20.75 0.56
C SER A 49 11.75 -19.89 0.50
N ILE A 50 10.61 -20.53 0.19
CA ILE A 50 9.31 -19.87 0.17
C ILE A 50 8.77 -19.84 1.61
N ASN A 51 8.72 -18.65 2.20
CA ASN A 51 8.11 -18.34 3.49
C ASN A 51 7.70 -16.87 3.51
N GLU A 52 6.89 -16.50 4.50
CA GLU A 52 6.37 -15.14 4.64
C GLU A 52 7.48 -14.07 4.66
N LYS A 53 8.54 -14.31 5.43
CA LYS A 53 9.70 -13.40 5.52
C LYS A 53 10.35 -13.16 4.15
N THR A 54 10.50 -14.20 3.35
CA THR A 54 11.09 -14.11 2.01
C THR A 54 10.15 -13.38 1.05
N ILE A 55 8.85 -13.65 1.12
CA ILE A 55 7.86 -12.96 0.31
C ILE A 55 7.89 -11.46 0.65
N ASN A 56 7.77 -11.08 1.93
CA ASN A 56 7.81 -9.69 2.37
C ASN A 56 9.05 -8.93 1.88
N LYS A 57 10.22 -9.57 1.86
CA LYS A 57 11.46 -9.00 1.33
C LYS A 57 11.50 -8.83 -0.18
N THR A 58 10.59 -9.46 -0.93
CA THR A 58 10.54 -9.40 -2.39
C THR A 58 9.40 -8.55 -2.95
N LEU A 59 8.44 -8.15 -2.10
CA LEU A 59 7.37 -7.24 -2.48
C LEU A 59 7.88 -5.83 -2.83
N TYR A 60 7.10 -5.08 -3.57
CA TYR A 60 7.41 -3.67 -3.89
C TYR A 60 7.40 -2.80 -2.64
N THR A 61 6.59 -3.19 -1.65
CA THR A 61 6.43 -2.50 -0.35
C THR A 61 7.46 -2.89 0.71
N LYS A 62 8.45 -3.70 0.39
CA LYS A 62 9.44 -4.29 1.32
C LYS A 62 10.18 -3.31 2.24
N PHE A 63 10.17 -2.03 1.94
CA PHE A 63 10.82 -0.98 2.73
C PHE A 63 9.87 -0.28 3.71
N PHE A 64 8.59 -0.66 3.69
CA PHE A 64 7.55 -0.05 4.50
C PHE A 64 6.86 -1.11 5.34
N PRO A 65 6.36 -0.75 6.53
CA PRO A 65 5.49 -1.64 7.30
C PRO A 65 4.17 -1.86 6.56
N ASP A 66 3.47 -2.94 6.92
CA ASP A 66 2.11 -3.15 6.47
C ASP A 66 1.20 -2.00 6.93
N PRO A 67 0.20 -1.60 6.14
CA PRO A 67 -0.64 -0.46 6.48
C PRO A 67 -1.57 -0.79 7.66
N ASP A 68 -1.70 0.15 8.58
CA ASP A 68 -2.66 0.05 9.68
C ASP A 68 -4.08 0.40 9.26
N VAL A 69 -4.21 1.33 8.32
CA VAL A 69 -5.50 1.85 7.84
C VAL A 69 -5.54 1.86 6.32
N LEU A 70 -6.62 1.33 5.76
CA LEU A 70 -6.95 1.47 4.34
C LEU A 70 -8.26 2.25 4.20
N ILE A 71 -8.22 3.33 3.44
CA ILE A 71 -9.39 4.14 3.16
C ILE A 71 -9.74 4.00 1.68
N ARG A 72 -10.93 3.46 1.40
CA ARG A 72 -11.44 3.38 0.04
C ARG A 72 -12.59 4.36 -0.16
N THR A 73 -12.39 5.33 -1.03
CA THR A 73 -13.41 6.29 -1.48
C THR A 73 -14.23 5.74 -2.65
N GLY A 74 -15.36 6.38 -2.97
CA GLY A 74 -16.19 6.04 -4.13
C GLY A 74 -17.31 5.03 -3.87
N GLY A 75 -17.58 4.69 -2.60
CA GLY A 75 -18.76 3.90 -2.20
C GLY A 75 -18.72 2.40 -2.48
N HIS A 76 -17.68 1.90 -3.13
CA HIS A 76 -17.55 0.47 -3.44
C HIS A 76 -16.83 -0.30 -2.33
N LYS A 77 -17.43 -1.40 -1.89
CA LYS A 77 -16.88 -2.29 -0.84
C LYS A 77 -16.10 -3.46 -1.45
N ARG A 78 -14.99 -3.19 -2.10
CA ARG A 78 -14.08 -4.18 -2.71
C ARG A 78 -12.65 -3.65 -2.73
N LEU A 79 -11.66 -4.54 -2.74
CA LEU A 79 -10.23 -4.16 -2.72
C LEU A 79 -9.65 -3.95 -4.12
N SER A 80 -10.29 -4.49 -5.16
CA SER A 80 -9.86 -4.36 -6.56
C SER A 80 -8.39 -4.67 -6.78
N ASP A 81 -7.93 -5.78 -6.21
CA ASP A 81 -6.55 -6.27 -6.35
C ASP A 81 -5.48 -5.30 -5.81
N PHE A 82 -5.82 -4.53 -4.75
CA PHE A 82 -4.91 -3.59 -4.11
C PHE A 82 -4.36 -4.16 -2.80
N LEU A 83 -3.02 -4.28 -2.69
CA LEU A 83 -2.25 -4.67 -1.50
C LEU A 83 -2.78 -5.92 -0.75
N LEU A 84 -3.29 -6.95 -1.48
CA LEU A 84 -3.98 -8.09 -0.88
C LEU A 84 -3.15 -8.85 0.17
N TRP A 85 -1.84 -8.89 0.02
CA TRP A 85 -0.95 -9.54 0.97
C TRP A 85 -0.73 -8.68 2.22
N GLN A 86 -0.51 -7.40 2.02
CA GLN A 86 -0.08 -6.47 3.08
C GLN A 86 -1.22 -6.03 4.01
N ILE A 87 -2.48 -6.18 3.59
CA ILE A 87 -3.64 -5.66 4.34
C ILE A 87 -4.33 -6.71 5.22
N SER A 88 -3.66 -7.82 5.52
CA SER A 88 -4.23 -8.94 6.28
C SER A 88 -4.79 -8.54 7.65
N TYR A 89 -4.20 -7.54 8.29
CA TYR A 89 -4.62 -7.00 9.59
C TYR A 89 -4.94 -5.51 9.55
N THR A 90 -5.18 -4.98 8.36
CA THR A 90 -5.48 -3.56 8.14
C THR A 90 -6.94 -3.25 8.44
N GLU A 91 -7.20 -2.19 9.17
CA GLU A 91 -8.56 -1.68 9.35
C GLU A 91 -9.04 -0.99 8.08
N ILE A 92 -10.19 -1.42 7.53
CA ILE A 92 -10.69 -0.97 6.22
C ILE A 92 -11.89 -0.06 6.39
N PHE A 93 -11.78 1.18 5.92
CA PHE A 93 -12.83 2.17 5.93
C PHE A 93 -13.35 2.44 4.51
N PHE A 94 -14.62 2.12 4.26
CA PHE A 94 -15.30 2.41 2.99
C PHE A 94 -16.05 3.73 3.08
N VAL A 95 -15.68 4.70 2.23
CA VAL A 95 -16.26 6.04 2.20
C VAL A 95 -17.07 6.24 0.92
N LYS A 96 -18.31 6.74 1.05
CA LYS A 96 -19.18 7.00 -0.10
C LYS A 96 -18.70 8.15 -0.98
N LYS A 97 -18.03 9.16 -0.38
CA LYS A 97 -17.50 10.31 -1.11
C LYS A 97 -16.50 9.86 -2.18
N LEU A 98 -16.45 10.57 -3.29
CA LEU A 98 -15.40 10.44 -4.30
C LEU A 98 -14.09 11.05 -3.78
N TRP A 99 -12.98 10.63 -4.37
CA TRP A 99 -11.66 11.12 -3.96
C TRP A 99 -11.52 12.66 -3.95
N PRO A 100 -12.02 13.42 -4.96
CA PRO A 100 -11.92 14.88 -4.93
C PRO A 100 -12.70 15.55 -3.79
N ASP A 101 -13.74 14.89 -3.24
CA ASP A 101 -14.59 15.41 -2.17
C ASP A 101 -14.10 14.99 -0.77
N PHE A 102 -13.12 14.09 -0.72
CA PHE A 102 -12.53 13.60 0.53
C PHE A 102 -11.59 14.64 1.12
N ASN A 103 -11.81 15.04 2.36
CA ASN A 103 -11.09 16.14 2.98
C ASN A 103 -10.47 15.77 4.34
N SER A 104 -9.77 16.72 4.96
CA SER A 104 -9.08 16.53 6.23
C SER A 104 -10.01 16.18 7.40
N LYS A 105 -11.26 16.67 7.40
CA LYS A 105 -12.25 16.31 8.42
C LYS A 105 -12.66 14.84 8.31
N ASP A 106 -12.86 14.34 7.08
CA ASP A 106 -13.15 12.93 6.85
C ASP A 106 -12.00 12.04 7.33
N LEU A 107 -10.76 12.42 7.01
CA LEU A 107 -9.58 11.71 7.48
C LEU A 107 -9.48 11.72 9.01
N SER A 108 -9.67 12.89 9.65
CA SER A 108 -9.61 13.00 11.11
C SER A 108 -10.66 12.14 11.81
N ASN A 109 -11.88 12.07 11.26
CA ASN A 109 -12.94 11.20 11.79
C ASN A 109 -12.56 9.72 11.70
N ILE A 110 -12.00 9.29 10.55
CA ILE A 110 -11.54 7.90 10.37
C ILE A 110 -10.42 7.57 11.35
N LEU A 111 -9.44 8.45 11.48
CA LEU A 111 -8.33 8.24 12.42
C LEU A 111 -8.81 8.24 13.88
N GLY A 112 -9.82 9.03 14.21
CA GLY A 112 -10.48 9.00 15.51
C GLY A 112 -11.13 7.64 15.78
N ASN A 113 -11.89 7.12 14.83
CA ASN A 113 -12.50 5.79 14.92
C ASN A 113 -11.45 4.67 15.01
N PHE A 114 -10.38 4.77 14.22
CA PHE A 114 -9.28 3.81 14.25
C PHE A 114 -8.62 3.71 15.64
N LYS A 115 -8.41 4.84 16.32
CA LYS A 115 -7.76 4.88 17.64
C LYS A 115 -8.51 4.10 18.74
N VAL A 116 -9.82 3.91 18.60
CA VAL A 116 -10.64 3.19 19.59
C VAL A 116 -10.84 1.72 19.24
N ILE A 117 -10.37 1.26 18.08
CA ILE A 117 -10.46 -0.14 17.67
C ILE A 117 -9.45 -0.96 18.45
N LYS A 118 -9.93 -2.02 19.13
CA LYS A 118 -9.05 -3.00 19.75
C LYS A 118 -8.58 -4.02 18.71
N ARG A 119 -7.28 -4.01 18.39
CA ARG A 119 -6.66 -4.90 17.39
C ARG A 119 -6.07 -6.13 18.08
N ASN A 120 -6.53 -7.32 17.73
CA ASN A 120 -6.12 -8.57 18.40
C ASN A 120 -5.09 -9.40 17.61
N TYR A 121 -4.74 -9.04 16.38
CA TYR A 121 -3.73 -9.72 15.52
C TYR A 121 -3.79 -11.24 15.54
N GLY A 122 -4.99 -11.82 15.63
CA GLY A 122 -5.17 -13.28 15.67
C GLY A 122 -4.82 -13.93 17.02
N LYS A 123 -4.69 -13.15 18.09
CA LYS A 123 -4.47 -13.63 19.46
C LYS A 123 -5.74 -13.53 20.30
#